data_2285da21a4292191993ba6636cf4230c
#
_entry.id   2285da21a4292191993ba6636cf4230c
#
_cell.length_a   1.000
_cell.length_b   1.000
_cell.length_c   1.000
_cell.angle_alpha   90.00
_cell.angle_beta   90.00
_cell.angle_gamma   90.00
#
_symmetry.space_group_name_H-M   'P 1'
#
loop_
_entity.id
_entity.type
_entity.pdbx_description
1 polymer ?
#
loop_
_entity_poly.entity_id
_entity_poly.type
_entity_poly.pdbx_seq_one_letter_code
_entity_poly.pdbx_strand_id
1 'polypeptide(L)'
;ICFGPMSTLIGLATGNGTLSDETNEEAAEVAEEIMEDGIVLLKNESLLPLNETKKLNIFGWESINPAYGGAGSGGINDLYDIVSLNQGLENAGFSINQELVDFYNNYGADNPEMSIQKQSWTLPEPPVDTYSDELIKSAKEYSDVAVVVLSRKAGEGHNDIPMDVRKAAYDNNSDEYDDFPEGEHYLQLSQTERDMVDMVCSNFDNVIVVYNGANQFELGFADEYPQIKSVVWCPGTGNVGFNALGKVFSGEVNPSGKTPDTFIYDMTTAPWWNNAEKTEYTNLADMAG
;
A
#
# COMPACT_ATOMS: atom_id res chain seq x y z
N ILE A 1 -37.80 21.24 10.03
CA ILE A 1 -37.53 21.72 11.40
C ILE A 1 -36.12 21.30 11.80
N CYS A 2 -35.12 21.95 11.17
CA CYS A 2 -33.71 21.71 11.54
C CYS A 2 -33.10 23.02 12.01
N PHE A 3 -33.63 23.59 13.11
CA PHE A 3 -33.09 24.78 13.72
C PHE A 3 -32.41 24.43 15.05
N GLY A 4 -31.29 25.05 15.33
CA GLY A 4 -30.51 24.83 16.53
C GLY A 4 -29.29 23.89 16.28
N PRO A 5 -28.93 23.03 17.24
CA PRO A 5 -27.68 22.25 17.18
C PRO A 5 -27.50 21.41 15.91
N MET A 6 -28.58 20.86 15.36
CA MET A 6 -28.55 20.09 14.13
C MET A 6 -28.16 20.97 12.90
N SER A 7 -28.70 22.17 12.82
CA SER A 7 -28.36 23.12 11.74
C SER A 7 -26.88 23.54 11.83
N THR A 8 -26.37 23.73 13.03
CA THR A 8 -24.95 24.03 13.26
C THR A 8 -24.08 22.84 12.85
N LEU A 9 -24.47 21.61 13.22
CA LEU A 9 -23.76 20.40 12.87
C LEU A 9 -23.73 20.18 11.34
N ILE A 10 -24.86 20.38 10.65
CA ILE A 10 -24.94 20.32 9.20
C ILE A 10 -24.06 21.40 8.56
N GLY A 11 -24.13 22.64 9.12
CA GLY A 11 -23.29 23.72 8.63
C GLY A 11 -21.78 23.46 8.79
N LEU A 12 -21.38 22.80 9.87
CA LEU A 12 -19.99 22.37 10.08
C LEU A 12 -19.60 21.23 9.12
N ALA A 13 -20.50 20.30 8.88
CA ALA A 13 -20.26 19.16 7.99
C ALA A 13 -20.26 19.53 6.49
N THR A 14 -20.95 20.62 6.12
CA THR A 14 -21.08 21.08 4.73
C THR A 14 -20.37 22.39 4.45
N GLY A 15 -19.85 23.04 5.48
CA GLY A 15 -19.10 24.29 5.35
C GLY A 15 -17.66 24.04 4.89
N ASN A 16 -17.10 24.97 4.12
CA ASN A 16 -15.68 25.01 3.78
C ASN A 16 -14.82 25.52 4.95
N GLY A 17 -15.10 25.02 6.15
CA GLY A 17 -14.32 25.39 7.34
C GLY A 17 -12.97 24.66 7.33
N THR A 18 -11.89 25.41 7.45
CA THR A 18 -10.57 24.87 7.76
C THR A 18 -10.38 24.82 9.27
N LEU A 19 -9.62 23.87 9.76
CA LEU A 19 -9.14 23.86 11.14
C LEU A 19 -8.20 25.05 11.37
N SER A 20 -8.08 25.48 12.61
CA SER A 20 -6.96 26.38 12.97
C SER A 20 -5.64 25.61 12.85
N ASP A 21 -4.54 26.32 12.63
CA ASP A 21 -3.22 25.71 12.53
C ASP A 21 -2.91 24.85 13.77
N GLU A 22 -3.19 25.39 14.97
CA GLU A 22 -3.01 24.67 16.24
C GLU A 22 -3.83 23.37 16.30
N THR A 23 -5.11 23.41 15.91
CA THR A 23 -5.95 22.20 15.92
C THR A 23 -5.52 21.19 14.86
N ASN A 24 -5.01 21.67 13.73
CA ASN A 24 -4.50 20.80 12.68
C ASN A 24 -3.19 20.12 13.12
N GLU A 25 -2.29 20.83 13.77
CA GLU A 25 -1.05 20.28 14.34
C GLU A 25 -1.37 19.21 15.40
N GLU A 26 -2.26 19.49 16.37
CA GLU A 26 -2.69 18.50 17.38
C GLU A 26 -3.34 17.26 16.73
N ALA A 27 -4.15 17.45 15.69
CA ALA A 27 -4.78 16.34 14.98
C ALA A 27 -3.75 15.49 14.20
N ALA A 28 -2.74 16.12 13.63
CA ALA A 28 -1.66 15.44 12.93
C ALA A 28 -0.80 14.60 13.90
N GLU A 29 -0.47 15.13 15.08
CA GLU A 29 0.24 14.39 16.13
C GLU A 29 -0.53 13.12 16.54
N VAL A 30 -1.83 13.25 16.82
CA VAL A 30 -2.69 12.10 17.18
C VAL A 30 -2.80 11.10 16.02
N ALA A 31 -2.91 11.55 14.79
CA ALA A 31 -2.97 10.69 13.62
C ALA A 31 -1.66 9.89 13.43
N GLU A 32 -0.53 10.52 13.68
CA GLU A 32 0.78 9.86 13.65
C GLU A 32 0.91 8.81 14.75
N GLU A 33 0.54 9.13 16.01
CA GLU A 33 0.51 8.19 17.13
C GLU A 33 -0.39 6.97 16.84
N ILE A 34 -1.55 7.17 16.22
CA ILE A 34 -2.42 6.06 15.79
C ILE A 34 -1.68 5.13 14.81
N MET A 35 -0.91 5.69 13.91
CA MET A 35 -0.15 4.88 12.95
C MET A 35 1.07 4.22 13.57
N GLU A 36 1.73 4.83 14.55
CA GLU A 36 2.79 4.20 15.33
C GLU A 36 2.31 2.92 16.02
N ASP A 37 1.10 2.95 16.55
CA ASP A 37 0.45 1.79 17.18
C ASP A 37 -0.18 0.83 16.15
N GLY A 38 -0.52 1.32 14.96
CA GLY A 38 -1.26 0.57 13.93
C GLY A 38 -0.37 -0.23 12.97
N ILE A 39 0.89 0.17 12.77
CA ILE A 39 1.82 -0.56 11.92
C ILE A 39 2.16 -1.92 12.52
N VAL A 40 2.19 -2.97 11.68
CA VAL A 40 2.46 -4.33 12.11
C VAL A 40 3.72 -4.88 11.43
N LEU A 41 4.65 -5.37 12.23
CA LEU A 41 5.82 -6.11 11.76
C LEU A 41 5.45 -7.59 11.66
N LEU A 42 5.15 -8.05 10.43
CA LEU A 42 4.69 -9.42 10.17
C LEU A 42 5.83 -10.43 10.15
N LYS A 43 7.01 -10.02 9.61
CA LYS A 43 8.23 -10.82 9.54
C LYS A 43 9.42 -9.93 9.81
N ASN A 44 10.39 -10.41 10.57
CA ASN A 44 11.67 -9.72 10.71
C ASN A 44 12.81 -10.69 11.06
N GLU A 45 13.72 -10.86 10.13
CA GLU A 45 14.95 -11.64 10.29
C GLU A 45 16.12 -10.73 10.68
N SER A 46 15.90 -9.88 11.67
CA SER A 46 16.90 -8.96 12.23
C SER A 46 17.39 -7.87 11.26
N LEU A 47 16.62 -7.52 10.22
CA LEU A 47 16.94 -6.42 9.33
C LEU A 47 16.45 -5.09 9.91
N LEU A 48 15.22 -5.04 10.41
CA LEU A 48 14.68 -3.87 11.09
C LEU A 48 14.96 -3.93 12.61
N PRO A 49 15.25 -2.79 13.28
CA PRO A 49 15.40 -1.47 12.68
C PRO A 49 16.74 -1.31 11.94
N LEU A 50 16.76 -0.37 10.98
CA LEU A 50 17.94 -0.05 10.19
C LEU A 50 18.87 0.89 10.97
N ASN A 51 19.76 0.32 11.78
CA ASN A 51 20.63 1.10 12.66
C ASN A 51 21.78 1.81 11.92
N GLU A 52 22.37 1.14 10.93
CA GLU A 52 23.58 1.59 10.23
C GLU A 52 23.26 2.12 8.82
N THR A 53 22.30 1.50 8.13
CA THR A 53 21.90 1.89 6.77
C THR A 53 21.02 3.13 6.82
N LYS A 54 21.42 4.16 6.07
CA LYS A 54 20.67 5.42 5.93
C LYS A 54 20.21 5.69 4.51
N LYS A 55 20.54 4.82 3.57
CA LYS A 55 20.17 4.93 2.17
C LYS A 55 19.24 3.79 1.79
N LEU A 56 18.17 4.09 1.06
CA LEU A 56 17.16 3.11 0.67
C LEU A 56 16.89 3.18 -0.84
N ASN A 57 16.81 2.01 -1.46
CA ASN A 57 16.24 1.84 -2.79
C ASN A 57 14.77 1.49 -2.62
N ILE A 58 13.86 2.29 -3.14
CA ILE A 58 12.43 2.04 -3.04
C ILE A 58 11.95 1.56 -4.42
N PHE A 59 11.41 0.35 -4.47
CA PHE A 59 10.83 -0.29 -5.64
C PHE A 59 9.32 -0.43 -5.49
N GLY A 60 8.64 -0.48 -6.62
CA GLY A 60 7.18 -0.57 -6.72
C GLY A 60 6.54 0.77 -7.08
N TRP A 61 5.70 0.77 -8.11
CA TRP A 61 4.96 1.95 -8.54
C TRP A 61 4.15 2.58 -7.41
N GLU A 62 3.64 1.76 -6.51
CA GLU A 62 2.88 2.21 -5.35
C GLU A 62 3.71 3.04 -4.35
N SER A 63 5.02 3.07 -4.48
CA SER A 63 5.88 3.97 -3.68
C SER A 63 5.62 5.45 -3.97
N ILE A 64 5.16 5.78 -5.18
CA ILE A 64 4.77 7.13 -5.60
C ILE A 64 3.26 7.36 -5.57
N ASN A 65 2.46 6.31 -5.43
CA ASN A 65 1.00 6.35 -5.40
C ASN A 65 0.40 5.45 -4.30
N PRO A 66 0.83 5.59 -3.03
CA PRO A 66 0.39 4.71 -1.96
C PRO A 66 -1.07 4.95 -1.55
N ALA A 67 -1.63 4.00 -0.80
CA ALA A 67 -2.93 4.13 -0.19
C ALA A 67 -2.87 4.99 1.08
N TYR A 68 -3.23 6.25 0.97
CA TYR A 68 -3.40 7.14 2.13
C TYR A 68 -4.71 6.87 2.88
N GLY A 69 -5.78 6.56 2.15
CA GLY A 69 -7.10 6.27 2.68
C GLY A 69 -7.91 5.44 1.69
N GLY A 70 -9.18 5.27 1.97
CA GLY A 70 -10.10 4.59 1.07
C GLY A 70 -10.73 5.53 0.03
N ALA A 71 -11.49 4.96 -0.91
CA ALA A 71 -12.34 5.72 -1.80
C ALA A 71 -13.61 6.24 -1.09
N GLY A 72 -14.29 7.20 -1.71
CA GLY A 72 -15.53 7.74 -1.18
C GLY A 72 -15.33 8.58 0.09
N SER A 73 -16.13 8.36 1.11
CA SER A 73 -16.07 9.09 2.38
C SER A 73 -14.84 8.74 3.23
N GLY A 74 -14.11 7.68 2.86
CA GLY A 74 -12.82 7.34 3.47
C GLY A 74 -11.62 8.02 2.83
N GLY A 75 -11.82 8.90 1.84
CA GLY A 75 -10.75 9.63 1.18
C GLY A 75 -10.06 10.63 2.11
N ILE A 76 -8.80 10.90 1.84
CA ILE A 76 -8.05 11.93 2.57
C ILE A 76 -8.50 13.34 2.18
N ASN A 77 -8.21 14.30 3.05
CA ASN A 77 -8.47 15.72 2.78
C ASN A 77 -7.19 16.38 2.27
N ASP A 78 -7.16 16.73 1.00
CA ASP A 78 -6.05 17.38 0.30
C ASP A 78 -5.91 18.88 0.59
N LEU A 79 -6.78 19.44 1.43
CA LEU A 79 -6.63 20.82 1.93
C LEU A 79 -5.50 20.94 2.97
N TYR A 80 -5.01 19.83 3.49
CA TYR A 80 -3.92 19.76 4.46
C TYR A 80 -2.71 19.05 3.87
N ASP A 81 -1.54 19.34 4.41
CA ASP A 81 -0.29 18.75 3.95
C ASP A 81 -0.33 17.22 4.03
N ILE A 82 0.16 16.58 2.98
CA ILE A 82 0.26 15.13 2.87
C ILE A 82 1.74 14.74 2.91
N VAL A 83 2.08 13.89 3.86
CA VAL A 83 3.41 13.28 3.94
C VAL A 83 3.42 12.04 3.04
N SER A 84 4.22 12.07 1.96
CA SER A 84 4.40 10.90 1.10
C SER A 84 5.20 9.80 1.81
N LEU A 85 5.17 8.59 1.27
CA LEU A 85 5.99 7.47 1.78
C LEU A 85 7.47 7.84 1.83
N ASN A 86 7.99 8.39 0.74
CA ASN A 86 9.39 8.83 0.67
C ASN A 86 9.68 9.93 1.68
N GLN A 87 8.80 10.93 1.79
CA GLN A 87 8.96 12.01 2.77
C GLN A 87 8.95 11.49 4.22
N GLY A 88 8.09 10.52 4.55
CA GLY A 88 8.06 9.92 5.89
C GLY A 88 9.36 9.21 6.24
N LEU A 89 9.96 8.51 5.28
CA LEU A 89 11.28 7.90 5.45
C LEU A 89 12.39 8.96 5.58
N GLU A 90 12.35 10.02 4.77
CA GLU A 90 13.31 11.12 4.84
C GLU A 90 13.23 11.88 6.18
N ASN A 91 12.03 12.11 6.70
CA ASN A 91 11.81 12.73 8.01
C ASN A 91 12.44 11.91 9.15
N ALA A 92 12.52 10.58 9.00
CA ALA A 92 13.22 9.70 9.93
C ALA A 92 14.75 9.58 9.68
N GLY A 93 15.29 10.40 8.76
CA GLY A 93 16.73 10.51 8.51
C GLY A 93 17.27 9.55 7.44
N PHE A 94 16.43 8.93 6.64
CA PHE A 94 16.86 8.15 5.49
C PHE A 94 17.06 9.03 4.25
N SER A 95 17.89 8.57 3.33
CA SER A 95 18.05 9.14 2.00
C SER A 95 17.50 8.16 0.97
N ILE A 96 16.65 8.62 0.10
CA ILE A 96 15.98 7.79 -0.91
C ILE A 96 16.73 7.91 -2.24
N ASN A 97 16.82 6.80 -2.97
CA ASN A 97 17.44 6.78 -4.30
C ASN A 97 16.55 7.56 -5.29
N GLN A 98 17.00 8.76 -5.66
CA GLN A 98 16.23 9.65 -6.53
C GLN A 98 16.09 9.12 -7.95
N GLU A 99 17.05 8.32 -8.46
CA GLU A 99 16.94 7.74 -9.79
C GLU A 99 15.74 6.77 -9.91
N LEU A 100 15.45 6.00 -8.84
CA LEU A 100 14.27 5.15 -8.79
C LEU A 100 12.98 5.97 -8.68
N VAL A 101 12.99 7.02 -7.85
CA VAL A 101 11.82 7.92 -7.73
C VAL A 101 11.51 8.56 -9.09
N ASP A 102 12.53 9.05 -9.79
CA ASP A 102 12.37 9.67 -11.10
C ASP A 102 11.89 8.64 -12.15
N PHE A 103 12.40 7.41 -12.09
CA PHE A 103 11.96 6.31 -12.95
C PHE A 103 10.45 6.06 -12.79
N TYR A 104 9.97 5.86 -11.56
CA TYR A 104 8.55 5.62 -11.31
C TYR A 104 7.67 6.83 -11.65
N ASN A 105 8.11 8.04 -11.33
CA ASN A 105 7.36 9.26 -11.68
C ASN A 105 7.22 9.42 -13.20
N ASN A 106 8.29 9.16 -13.96
CA ASN A 106 8.24 9.24 -15.42
C ASN A 106 7.35 8.17 -16.01
N TYR A 107 7.45 6.93 -15.52
CA TYR A 107 6.57 5.85 -15.96
C TYR A 107 5.09 6.14 -15.64
N GLY A 108 4.79 6.55 -14.41
CA GLY A 108 3.44 6.88 -13.98
C GLY A 108 2.81 8.06 -14.73
N ALA A 109 3.61 9.02 -15.20
CA ALA A 109 3.10 10.13 -16.01
C ALA A 109 2.55 9.65 -17.37
N ASP A 110 3.17 8.63 -17.96
CA ASP A 110 2.75 8.05 -19.24
C ASP A 110 1.70 6.92 -19.05
N ASN A 111 1.63 6.32 -17.85
CA ASN A 111 0.78 5.19 -17.50
C ASN A 111 -0.04 5.49 -16.23
N PRO A 112 -0.98 6.43 -16.28
CA PRO A 112 -1.74 6.82 -15.10
C PRO A 112 -2.69 5.69 -14.67
N GLU A 113 -2.79 5.49 -13.36
CA GLU A 113 -3.84 4.64 -12.79
C GLU A 113 -5.22 5.20 -13.17
N MET A 114 -6.12 4.35 -13.59
CA MET A 114 -7.52 4.75 -13.72
C MET A 114 -8.09 4.99 -12.33
N SER A 115 -8.86 6.07 -12.18
CA SER A 115 -9.48 6.41 -10.91
C SER A 115 -10.24 5.22 -10.31
N ILE A 116 -10.01 4.93 -9.05
CA ILE A 116 -10.75 3.93 -8.29
C ILE A 116 -12.27 4.19 -8.32
N GLN A 117 -12.70 5.44 -8.47
CA GLN A 117 -14.10 5.81 -8.67
C GLN A 117 -14.67 5.29 -10.00
N LYS A 118 -13.82 4.99 -10.97
CA LYS A 118 -14.19 4.31 -12.22
C LYS A 118 -14.06 2.79 -12.10
N GLN A 119 -13.74 2.30 -10.89
CA GLN A 119 -13.57 0.90 -10.57
C GLN A 119 -12.49 0.21 -11.42
N SER A 120 -11.38 0.89 -11.63
CA SER A 120 -10.19 0.28 -12.19
C SER A 120 -9.50 -0.57 -11.13
N TRP A 121 -9.18 -1.80 -11.51
CA TRP A 121 -8.46 -2.75 -10.68
C TRP A 121 -7.05 -3.02 -11.23
N THR A 122 -6.59 -2.18 -12.12
CA THR A 122 -5.29 -2.33 -12.76
C THR A 122 -4.20 -1.67 -11.95
N LEU A 123 -3.01 -2.23 -12.06
CA LEU A 123 -1.82 -1.78 -11.37
C LEU A 123 -0.74 -1.45 -12.41
N PRO A 124 -0.42 -0.19 -12.64
CA PRO A 124 0.57 0.20 -13.63
C PRO A 124 2.01 0.00 -13.12
N GLU A 125 2.32 -1.17 -12.54
CA GLU A 125 3.70 -1.53 -12.21
C GLU A 125 4.51 -1.69 -13.50
N PRO A 126 5.67 -1.02 -13.62
CA PRO A 126 6.50 -1.10 -14.81
C PRO A 126 6.91 -2.55 -15.13
N PRO A 127 6.76 -3.01 -16.40
CA PRO A 127 7.31 -4.30 -16.82
C PRO A 127 8.82 -4.39 -16.55
N VAL A 128 9.30 -5.56 -16.19
CA VAL A 128 10.69 -5.77 -15.75
C VAL A 128 11.74 -5.37 -16.80
N ASP A 129 11.41 -5.43 -18.07
CA ASP A 129 12.29 -5.02 -19.18
C ASP A 129 12.48 -3.49 -19.30
N THR A 130 11.67 -2.71 -18.58
CA THR A 130 11.85 -1.25 -18.50
C THR A 130 12.94 -0.84 -17.50
N TYR A 131 13.32 -1.74 -16.59
CA TYR A 131 14.43 -1.51 -15.65
C TYR A 131 15.76 -1.77 -16.34
N SER A 132 16.47 -0.72 -16.74
CA SER A 132 17.74 -0.89 -17.40
C SER A 132 18.81 -1.51 -16.48
N ASP A 133 19.78 -2.20 -17.06
CA ASP A 133 20.92 -2.74 -16.31
C ASP A 133 21.69 -1.63 -15.57
N GLU A 134 21.76 -0.43 -16.15
CA GLU A 134 22.39 0.74 -15.56
C GLU A 134 21.64 1.22 -14.31
N LEU A 135 20.31 1.25 -14.36
CA LEU A 135 19.46 1.65 -13.20
C LEU A 135 19.66 0.67 -12.04
N ILE A 136 19.60 -0.63 -12.31
CA ILE A 136 19.77 -1.68 -11.28
C ILE A 136 21.20 -1.63 -10.72
N LYS A 137 22.20 -1.44 -11.56
CA LYS A 137 23.60 -1.29 -11.12
C LYS A 137 23.77 -0.06 -10.23
N SER A 138 23.22 1.08 -10.62
CA SER A 138 23.27 2.31 -9.82
C SER A 138 22.57 2.13 -8.49
N ALA A 139 21.41 1.46 -8.46
CA ALA A 139 20.71 1.15 -7.23
C ALA A 139 21.55 0.28 -6.28
N LYS A 140 22.24 -0.74 -6.79
CA LYS A 140 23.15 -1.59 -5.98
C LYS A 140 24.36 -0.81 -5.44
N GLU A 141 24.86 0.15 -6.19
CA GLU A 141 25.95 1.03 -5.74
C GLU A 141 25.47 2.06 -4.70
N TYR A 142 24.19 2.42 -4.73
CA TYR A 142 23.58 3.37 -3.81
C TYR A 142 23.35 2.79 -2.41
N SER A 143 22.75 1.60 -2.32
CA SER A 143 22.43 0.91 -1.06
C SER A 143 22.32 -0.61 -1.25
N ASP A 144 22.65 -1.36 -0.20
CA ASP A 144 22.44 -2.81 -0.11
C ASP A 144 21.04 -3.19 0.38
N VAL A 145 20.21 -2.20 0.74
CA VAL A 145 18.83 -2.40 1.19
C VAL A 145 17.86 -1.96 0.10
N ALA A 146 16.93 -2.86 -0.24
CA ALA A 146 15.80 -2.60 -1.10
C ALA A 146 14.48 -2.68 -0.32
N VAL A 147 13.58 -1.75 -0.57
CA VAL A 147 12.21 -1.75 -0.04
C VAL A 147 11.26 -1.94 -1.22
N VAL A 148 10.46 -2.98 -1.18
CA VAL A 148 9.39 -3.24 -2.16
C VAL A 148 8.08 -2.76 -1.56
N VAL A 149 7.42 -1.83 -2.24
CA VAL A 149 6.13 -1.28 -1.82
C VAL A 149 5.04 -1.85 -2.70
N LEU A 150 4.08 -2.50 -2.06
CA LEU A 150 2.88 -3.05 -2.68
C LEU A 150 1.66 -2.40 -2.04
N SER A 151 0.65 -2.09 -2.83
CA SER A 151 -0.59 -1.51 -2.30
C SER A 151 -1.81 -2.08 -2.99
N ARG A 152 -2.90 -2.15 -2.25
CA ARG A 152 -4.23 -2.46 -2.77
C ARG A 152 -5.21 -1.45 -2.22
N LYS A 153 -5.73 -0.63 -3.11
CA LYS A 153 -6.72 0.40 -2.77
C LYS A 153 -8.11 -0.20 -2.75
N ALA A 154 -8.89 0.19 -1.78
CA ALA A 154 -10.30 -0.13 -1.68
C ALA A 154 -11.04 1.02 -1.00
N GLY A 155 -12.36 0.94 -0.90
CA GLY A 155 -13.13 1.97 -0.23
C GLY A 155 -14.63 1.79 -0.41
N GLU A 156 -15.37 2.81 -0.02
CA GLU A 156 -16.82 2.84 -0.13
C GLU A 156 -17.29 2.65 -1.58
N GLY A 157 -18.20 1.71 -1.79
CA GLY A 157 -18.70 1.37 -3.11
C GLY A 157 -17.83 0.41 -3.94
N HIS A 158 -16.70 -0.03 -3.39
CA HIS A 158 -15.78 -0.99 -4.00
C HIS A 158 -15.79 -2.31 -3.22
N ASN A 159 -16.98 -2.84 -2.97
CA ASN A 159 -17.15 -4.06 -2.17
C ASN A 159 -16.89 -5.34 -2.98
N ASP A 160 -16.90 -5.21 -4.30
CA ASP A 160 -16.79 -6.33 -5.21
C ASP A 160 -15.35 -6.42 -5.73
N ILE A 161 -14.42 -6.77 -4.85
CA ILE A 161 -13.03 -7.05 -5.24
C ILE A 161 -13.04 -8.19 -6.25
N PRO A 162 -12.52 -7.99 -7.47
CA PRO A 162 -12.67 -8.97 -8.52
C PRO A 162 -11.89 -10.26 -8.21
N MET A 163 -12.60 -11.39 -8.30
CA MET A 163 -12.02 -12.72 -8.21
C MET A 163 -11.29 -13.12 -9.51
N ASP A 164 -11.48 -12.37 -10.56
CA ASP A 164 -10.76 -12.45 -11.82
C ASP A 164 -10.70 -11.02 -12.37
N VAL A 165 -9.54 -10.39 -12.29
CA VAL A 165 -9.38 -8.98 -12.65
C VAL A 165 -9.75 -8.76 -14.13
N ARG A 166 -9.40 -9.69 -15.02
CA ARG A 166 -9.70 -9.57 -16.45
C ARG A 166 -11.18 -9.72 -16.79
N LYS A 167 -11.97 -10.24 -15.86
CA LYS A 167 -13.43 -10.38 -15.99
C LYS A 167 -14.23 -9.37 -15.18
N ALA A 168 -13.54 -8.42 -14.54
CA ALA A 168 -14.21 -7.34 -13.83
C ALA A 168 -15.22 -6.61 -14.75
N ALA A 169 -16.41 -6.35 -14.22
CA ALA A 169 -17.55 -5.84 -15.03
C ALA A 169 -17.41 -4.38 -15.46
N TYR A 170 -16.35 -3.71 -15.04
CA TYR A 170 -16.13 -2.28 -15.26
C TYR A 170 -14.98 -2.04 -16.25
N ASP A 171 -14.77 -0.80 -16.63
CA ASP A 171 -13.64 -0.40 -17.46
C ASP A 171 -12.34 -0.90 -16.82
N ASN A 172 -11.67 -1.77 -17.54
CA ASN A 172 -10.52 -2.50 -17.08
C ASN A 172 -9.43 -2.39 -18.14
N ASN A 173 -8.28 -1.92 -17.76
CA ASN A 173 -7.12 -1.75 -18.63
C ASN A 173 -5.97 -2.73 -18.34
N SER A 174 -6.26 -3.85 -17.66
CA SER A 174 -5.28 -4.93 -17.41
C SER A 174 -4.61 -5.44 -18.70
N ASP A 175 -5.33 -5.43 -19.84
CA ASP A 175 -4.74 -5.81 -21.12
C ASP A 175 -3.67 -4.83 -21.60
N GLU A 176 -3.75 -3.55 -21.19
CA GLU A 176 -2.77 -2.52 -21.52
C GLU A 176 -1.51 -2.64 -20.66
N TYR A 177 -1.70 -2.99 -19.38
CA TYR A 177 -0.58 -3.12 -18.42
C TYR A 177 -0.02 -4.54 -18.32
N ASP A 178 -0.74 -5.53 -18.84
CA ASP A 178 -0.40 -6.96 -18.74
C ASP A 178 -0.12 -7.40 -17.29
N ASP A 179 -0.88 -6.82 -16.36
CA ASP A 179 -0.66 -6.95 -14.93
C ASP A 179 -1.21 -8.26 -14.33
N PHE A 180 -2.43 -8.66 -14.71
CA PHE A 180 -3.06 -9.88 -14.21
C PHE A 180 -3.36 -10.87 -15.34
N PRO A 181 -2.81 -12.10 -15.30
CA PRO A 181 -3.29 -13.22 -16.11
C PRO A 181 -4.77 -13.52 -15.89
N GLU A 182 -5.40 -14.21 -16.87
CA GLU A 182 -6.79 -14.66 -16.73
C GLU A 182 -6.93 -15.61 -15.53
N GLY A 183 -7.93 -15.34 -14.68
CA GLY A 183 -8.24 -16.15 -13.49
C GLY A 183 -7.52 -15.67 -12.22
N GLU A 184 -6.67 -14.65 -12.32
CA GLU A 184 -6.01 -14.09 -11.13
C GLU A 184 -6.83 -12.96 -10.49
N HIS A 185 -6.75 -12.88 -9.17
CA HIS A 185 -7.53 -11.93 -8.39
C HIS A 185 -6.69 -10.76 -7.88
N TYR A 186 -7.37 -9.70 -7.47
CA TYR A 186 -6.72 -8.45 -7.07
C TYR A 186 -5.89 -8.53 -5.79
N LEU A 187 -6.13 -9.52 -4.93
CA LEU A 187 -5.48 -9.63 -3.61
C LEU A 187 -4.22 -10.51 -3.61
N GLN A 188 -3.62 -10.70 -4.76
CA GLN A 188 -2.32 -11.37 -4.94
C GLN A 188 -1.37 -10.47 -5.73
N LEU A 189 -0.11 -10.86 -5.86
CA LEU A 189 0.81 -10.17 -6.77
C LEU A 189 0.28 -10.24 -8.20
N SER A 190 0.27 -9.11 -8.90
CA SER A 190 0.15 -9.11 -10.35
C SER A 190 1.39 -9.75 -11.00
N GLN A 191 1.35 -10.05 -12.28
CA GLN A 191 2.52 -10.61 -12.96
C GLN A 191 3.70 -9.63 -12.97
N THR A 192 3.43 -8.34 -13.25
CA THR A 192 4.46 -7.30 -13.25
C THR A 192 5.07 -7.05 -11.88
N GLU A 193 4.27 -7.12 -10.81
CA GLU A 193 4.78 -7.08 -9.44
C GLU A 193 5.62 -8.31 -9.09
N ARG A 194 5.22 -9.50 -9.52
CA ARG A 194 5.97 -10.74 -9.31
C ARG A 194 7.34 -10.67 -9.98
N ASP A 195 7.36 -10.23 -11.24
CA ASP A 195 8.59 -10.05 -12.01
C ASP A 195 9.51 -8.99 -11.37
N MET A 196 8.93 -7.92 -10.83
CA MET A 196 9.69 -6.90 -10.09
C MET A 196 10.27 -7.48 -8.79
N VAL A 197 9.50 -8.26 -8.02
CA VAL A 197 9.99 -8.93 -6.79
C VAL A 197 11.12 -9.90 -7.14
N ASP A 198 10.97 -10.71 -8.19
CA ASP A 198 12.02 -11.61 -8.68
C ASP A 198 13.30 -10.86 -9.03
N MET A 199 13.17 -9.76 -9.76
CA MET A 199 14.30 -8.91 -10.14
C MET A 199 14.97 -8.30 -8.91
N VAL A 200 14.22 -7.76 -7.96
CA VAL A 200 14.76 -7.17 -6.73
C VAL A 200 15.47 -8.22 -5.90
N CYS A 201 14.84 -9.38 -5.63
CA CYS A 201 15.42 -10.46 -4.85
C CYS A 201 16.64 -11.12 -5.53
N SER A 202 16.75 -11.03 -6.86
CA SER A 202 17.93 -11.48 -7.58
C SER A 202 19.12 -10.52 -7.46
N ASN A 203 18.89 -9.29 -7.05
CA ASN A 203 19.91 -8.24 -7.01
C ASN A 203 20.27 -7.75 -5.60
N PHE A 204 19.39 -7.97 -4.60
CA PHE A 204 19.55 -7.49 -3.23
C PHE A 204 19.36 -8.63 -2.23
N ASP A 205 20.23 -8.71 -1.21
CA ASP A 205 20.14 -9.70 -0.13
C ASP A 205 19.32 -9.20 1.07
N ASN A 206 19.08 -7.90 1.15
CA ASN A 206 18.37 -7.24 2.24
C ASN A 206 17.12 -6.54 1.71
N VAL A 207 16.02 -7.29 1.64
CA VAL A 207 14.75 -6.80 1.11
C VAL A 207 13.74 -6.65 2.23
N ILE A 208 13.07 -5.50 2.25
CA ILE A 208 11.91 -5.21 3.10
C ILE A 208 10.69 -5.10 2.20
N VAL A 209 9.62 -5.82 2.50
CA VAL A 209 8.33 -5.65 1.84
C VAL A 209 7.45 -4.79 2.72
N VAL A 210 6.88 -3.74 2.15
CA VAL A 210 5.83 -2.91 2.77
C VAL A 210 4.54 -3.16 2.02
N TYR A 211 3.58 -3.79 2.66
CA TYR A 211 2.22 -3.86 2.15
C TYR A 211 1.40 -2.70 2.72
N ASN A 212 0.98 -1.80 1.86
CA ASN A 212 0.18 -0.62 2.20
C ASN A 212 -1.26 -0.80 1.72
N GLY A 213 -2.16 -1.06 2.63
CA GLY A 213 -3.58 -1.26 2.31
C GLY A 213 -4.39 -1.76 3.49
N ALA A 214 -5.71 -1.61 3.40
CA ALA A 214 -6.64 -2.05 4.42
C ALA A 214 -7.14 -3.49 4.21
N ASN A 215 -6.94 -4.04 3.01
CA ASN A 215 -7.38 -5.39 2.66
C ASN A 215 -6.36 -6.43 3.10
N GLN A 216 -6.81 -7.67 3.24
CA GLN A 216 -5.89 -8.81 3.22
C GLN A 216 -5.18 -8.91 1.87
N PHE A 217 -4.02 -9.52 1.87
CA PHE A 217 -3.20 -9.75 0.69
C PHE A 217 -2.44 -11.06 0.86
N GLU A 218 -2.21 -11.77 -0.22
CA GLU A 218 -1.42 -13.00 -0.21
C GLU A 218 0.07 -12.69 -0.06
N LEU A 219 0.54 -12.58 1.19
CA LEU A 219 1.94 -12.29 1.51
C LEU A 219 2.83 -13.55 1.59
N GLY A 220 2.28 -14.72 1.27
CA GLY A 220 3.00 -16.00 1.34
C GLY A 220 4.25 -16.05 0.47
N PHE A 221 4.27 -15.31 -0.64
CA PHE A 221 5.46 -15.21 -1.50
C PHE A 221 6.72 -14.77 -0.73
N ALA A 222 6.57 -13.99 0.36
CA ALA A 222 7.70 -13.52 1.14
C ALA A 222 8.50 -14.66 1.82
N ASP A 223 7.94 -15.86 1.92
CA ASP A 223 8.64 -17.04 2.43
C ASP A 223 9.41 -17.80 1.35
N GLU A 224 9.13 -17.51 0.07
CA GLU A 224 9.80 -18.12 -1.07
C GLU A 224 11.17 -17.48 -1.35
N TYR A 225 11.36 -16.23 -0.89
CA TYR A 225 12.57 -15.45 -1.09
C TYR A 225 13.36 -15.26 0.20
N PRO A 226 14.50 -15.95 0.40
CA PRO A 226 15.33 -15.75 1.58
C PRO A 226 15.94 -14.34 1.69
N GLN A 227 15.88 -13.54 0.65
CA GLN A 227 16.30 -12.14 0.63
C GLN A 227 15.27 -11.22 1.32
N ILE A 228 13.99 -11.61 1.38
CA ILE A 228 12.95 -10.84 2.08
C ILE A 228 13.10 -11.07 3.58
N LYS A 229 13.82 -10.17 4.23
CA LYS A 229 14.14 -10.24 5.66
C LYS A 229 13.06 -9.65 6.55
N SER A 230 12.30 -8.69 6.04
CA SER A 230 11.24 -8.04 6.81
C SER A 230 9.99 -7.83 5.96
N VAL A 231 8.83 -8.00 6.58
CA VAL A 231 7.53 -7.70 5.99
C VAL A 231 6.76 -6.82 6.97
N VAL A 232 6.34 -5.66 6.50
CA VAL A 232 5.60 -4.66 7.29
C VAL A 232 4.23 -4.46 6.66
N TRP A 233 3.18 -4.60 7.45
CA TRP A 233 1.87 -4.12 7.07
C TRP A 233 1.69 -2.68 7.56
N CYS A 234 1.47 -1.78 6.60
CA CYS A 234 1.21 -0.36 6.83
C CYS A 234 -0.19 -0.04 6.28
N PRO A 235 -1.23 0.03 7.11
CA PRO A 235 -2.59 0.35 6.65
C PRO A 235 -2.66 1.76 6.06
N GLY A 236 -3.84 2.19 5.59
CA GLY A 236 -4.04 3.54 5.08
C GLY A 236 -3.62 4.60 6.10
N THR A 237 -2.71 5.47 5.70
CA THR A 237 -1.92 6.32 6.61
C THR A 237 -2.57 7.66 6.96
N GLY A 238 -3.66 8.01 6.28
CA GLY A 238 -4.12 9.39 6.33
C GLY A 238 -3.05 10.37 5.82
N ASN A 239 -3.14 11.63 6.23
CA ASN A 239 -2.24 12.66 5.72
C ASN A 239 -0.79 12.54 6.21
N VAL A 240 -0.54 12.05 7.42
CA VAL A 240 0.80 12.16 8.06
C VAL A 240 1.41 10.82 8.49
N GLY A 241 0.65 9.73 8.43
CA GLY A 241 1.04 8.46 9.06
C GLY A 241 2.26 7.76 8.43
N PHE A 242 2.76 8.17 7.26
CA PHE A 242 4.03 7.66 6.76
C PHE A 242 5.24 8.11 7.58
N ASN A 243 5.11 9.15 8.43
CA ASN A 243 6.13 9.45 9.43
C ASN A 243 6.35 8.26 10.38
N ALA A 244 5.26 7.61 10.82
CA ALA A 244 5.34 6.43 11.68
C ALA A 244 6.09 5.27 11.02
N LEU A 245 5.91 5.06 9.69
CA LEU A 245 6.69 4.06 8.96
C LEU A 245 8.19 4.35 9.02
N GLY A 246 8.57 5.61 8.82
CA GLY A 246 9.97 6.06 8.97
C GLY A 246 10.52 5.81 10.37
N LYS A 247 9.75 6.10 11.41
CA LYS A 247 10.12 5.87 12.81
C LYS A 247 10.27 4.36 13.13
N VAL A 248 9.43 3.51 12.55
CA VAL A 248 9.58 2.05 12.67
C VAL A 248 10.88 1.58 12.01
N PHE A 249 11.20 2.10 10.82
CA PHE A 249 12.42 1.75 10.11
C PHE A 249 13.67 2.21 10.85
N SER A 250 13.65 3.38 11.46
CA SER A 250 14.76 3.93 12.24
C SER A 250 14.91 3.30 13.64
N GLY A 251 13.87 2.63 14.14
CA GLY A 251 13.83 2.09 15.49
C GLY A 251 13.46 3.10 16.56
N GLU A 252 13.03 4.29 16.19
CA GLU A 252 12.46 5.28 17.11
C GLU A 252 11.17 4.76 17.73
N VAL A 253 10.35 4.04 16.93
CA VAL A 253 9.14 3.37 17.35
C VAL A 253 9.29 1.87 17.19
N ASN A 254 8.90 1.11 18.21
CA ASN A 254 8.80 -0.34 18.15
C ASN A 254 7.38 -0.72 17.77
N PRO A 255 7.12 -1.30 16.58
CA PRO A 255 5.78 -1.59 16.12
C PRO A 255 5.07 -2.57 17.05
N SER A 256 3.90 -2.19 17.53
CA SER A 256 3.10 -2.96 18.50
C SER A 256 1.76 -3.42 17.94
N GLY A 257 1.41 -3.00 16.72
CA GLY A 257 0.17 -3.33 16.04
C GLY A 257 -0.03 -4.83 15.85
N LYS A 258 -1.29 -5.22 15.71
CA LYS A 258 -1.71 -6.59 15.40
C LYS A 258 -2.70 -6.58 14.27
N THR A 259 -2.62 -7.58 13.41
CA THR A 259 -3.57 -7.74 12.33
C THR A 259 -4.97 -8.09 12.89
N PRO A 260 -6.05 -7.48 12.36
CA PRO A 260 -7.41 -7.84 12.76
C PRO A 260 -7.81 -9.23 12.24
N ASP A 261 -7.15 -9.68 11.16
CA ASP A 261 -7.41 -10.93 10.46
C ASP A 261 -6.12 -11.70 10.19
N THR A 262 -6.26 -12.97 9.81
CA THR A 262 -5.15 -13.79 9.34
C THR A 262 -4.86 -13.49 7.87
N PHE A 263 -3.63 -13.12 7.53
CA PHE A 263 -3.16 -13.09 6.13
C PHE A 263 -3.02 -14.53 5.62
N ILE A 264 -3.77 -14.86 4.57
CA ILE A 264 -3.88 -16.20 4.03
C ILE A 264 -2.88 -16.35 2.87
N TYR A 265 -2.25 -17.52 2.74
CA TYR A 265 -1.32 -17.80 1.64
C TYR A 265 -2.01 -17.91 0.28
N ASP A 266 -3.23 -18.41 0.26
CA ASP A 266 -4.05 -18.61 -0.94
C ASP A 266 -5.50 -18.37 -0.55
N MET A 267 -6.04 -17.22 -0.93
CA MET A 267 -7.41 -16.79 -0.59
C MET A 267 -8.47 -17.67 -1.23
N THR A 268 -8.15 -18.35 -2.32
CA THR A 268 -9.10 -19.26 -2.99
C THR A 268 -9.46 -20.46 -2.12
N THR A 269 -8.66 -20.78 -1.12
CA THR A 269 -8.91 -21.83 -0.12
C THR A 269 -9.83 -21.42 1.00
N ALA A 270 -10.10 -20.12 1.14
CA ALA A 270 -10.97 -19.63 2.20
C ALA A 270 -12.44 -20.04 1.97
N PRO A 271 -13.17 -20.49 2.99
CA PRO A 271 -14.56 -20.89 2.83
C PRO A 271 -15.50 -19.80 2.28
N TRP A 272 -15.17 -18.53 2.56
CA TRP A 272 -15.95 -17.39 2.08
C TRP A 272 -15.63 -17.02 0.61
N TRP A 273 -14.52 -17.47 0.03
CA TRP A 273 -14.08 -17.06 -1.29
C TRP A 273 -15.14 -17.26 -2.37
N ASN A 274 -15.75 -18.44 -2.43
CA ASN A 274 -16.80 -18.75 -3.42
C ASN A 274 -18.08 -17.92 -3.23
N ASN A 275 -18.18 -17.15 -2.16
CA ASN A 275 -19.32 -16.28 -1.84
C ASN A 275 -18.94 -14.79 -1.91
N ALA A 276 -17.69 -14.44 -2.16
CA ALA A 276 -17.31 -13.09 -2.49
C ALA A 276 -18.17 -12.60 -3.68
N GLU A 277 -18.56 -11.36 -3.70
CA GLU A 277 -19.46 -10.77 -4.70
C GLU A 277 -20.91 -11.32 -4.70
N LYS A 278 -21.29 -12.22 -3.80
CA LYS A 278 -22.64 -12.81 -3.74
C LYS A 278 -23.41 -12.36 -2.52
N THR A 279 -24.71 -12.15 -2.71
CA THR A 279 -25.64 -11.87 -1.63
C THR A 279 -26.17 -13.14 -0.95
N GLU A 280 -25.95 -14.31 -1.56
CA GLU A 280 -26.39 -15.61 -1.05
C GLU A 280 -25.19 -16.56 -0.94
N TYR A 281 -25.00 -17.12 0.25
CA TYR A 281 -23.98 -18.12 0.51
C TYR A 281 -24.44 -19.49 0.01
N THR A 282 -23.68 -20.11 -0.88
CA THR A 282 -23.99 -21.43 -1.45
C THR A 282 -23.29 -22.59 -0.74
N ASN A 283 -22.32 -22.31 0.12
CA ASN A 283 -21.48 -23.27 0.81
C ASN A 283 -21.50 -23.13 2.34
N LEU A 284 -22.67 -22.76 2.92
CA LEU A 284 -22.83 -22.56 4.37
C LEU A 284 -22.33 -23.78 5.21
N ALA A 285 -22.44 -25.00 4.65
CA ALA A 285 -21.96 -26.21 5.32
C ALA A 285 -20.43 -26.21 5.50
N ASP A 286 -19.70 -25.66 4.52
CA ASP A 286 -18.23 -25.58 4.53
C ASP A 286 -17.74 -24.46 5.47
N MET A 287 -18.57 -23.44 5.67
CA MET A 287 -18.27 -22.29 6.55
C MET A 287 -18.60 -22.56 8.02
N ALA A 288 -19.42 -23.57 8.31
CA ALA A 288 -19.92 -23.89 9.65
C ALA A 288 -19.13 -25.00 10.36
N GLY A 289 -18.00 -25.43 9.79
CA GLY A 289 -17.14 -26.51 10.28
C GLY A 289 -16.42 -26.30 11.59
#